data_283245a1b545c682e706bb6f004c6362
#
_entry.id   283245a1b545c682e706bb6f004c6362
#
_cell.length_a   1.000
_cell.length_b   1.000
_cell.length_c   1.000
_cell.angle_alpha   90.00
_cell.angle_beta   90.00
_cell.angle_gamma   90.00
#
_symmetry.space_group_name_H-M   'P 1'
#
loop_
_entity.id
_entity.type
_entity.pdbx_description
1 polymer ?
#
loop_
_entity_poly.entity_id
_entity_poly.type
_entity_poly.pdbx_seq_one_letter_code
_entity_poly.pdbx_strand_id
1 'polypeptide(L)'
;TTSRGKFSAAAGENFPRDVVELRSLLGPLQVGQRVQAVPGTGLEVPLWILGSSLFGARLAAHLGLPYAFASHFAPQALRDALDLYRVEFQPSGQLKEPYAMAGVNVFAAPSDAEAKRLFTSVQQQFAALVRGTPGQLPPPIDDIESYWSPAEKAHACAMLEYSFVGDPETVGQGLRRFVEQTGVDEVMAVSAIHDHGARLASYRLLAESMM
;
A
#
# COMPACT_ATOMS: atom_id res chain seq x y z
N THR A 1 -33.14 -2.89 6.44
CA THR A 1 -32.20 -2.68 7.58
C THR A 1 -31.06 -3.67 7.44
N THR A 2 -30.02 -3.28 6.71
CA THR A 2 -28.80 -4.07 6.52
C THR A 2 -27.93 -3.91 7.77
N SER A 3 -27.78 -4.98 8.54
CA SER A 3 -26.82 -5.04 9.63
C SER A 3 -25.40 -4.94 9.03
N ARG A 4 -24.75 -3.78 9.18
CA ARG A 4 -23.31 -3.68 9.03
C ARG A 4 -22.69 -4.65 10.04
N GLY A 5 -22.10 -5.74 9.54
CA GLY A 5 -21.40 -6.71 10.35
C GLY A 5 -20.33 -5.99 11.18
N LYS A 6 -20.44 -6.12 12.50
CA LYS A 6 -19.36 -5.74 13.41
C LYS A 6 -18.18 -6.63 13.01
N PHE A 7 -17.11 -6.03 12.48
CA PHE A 7 -15.81 -6.70 12.41
C PHE A 7 -15.44 -7.02 13.87
N SER A 8 -15.64 -8.26 14.25
CA SER A 8 -15.37 -8.74 15.59
C SER A 8 -13.84 -8.81 15.78
N ALA A 9 -13.35 -8.57 16.98
CA ALA A 9 -11.96 -8.82 17.36
C ALA A 9 -11.52 -10.25 16.99
N ALA A 10 -12.45 -11.20 17.01
CA ALA A 10 -12.26 -12.57 16.53
C ALA A 10 -11.90 -12.67 15.02
N ALA A 11 -12.22 -11.69 14.19
CA ALA A 11 -11.84 -11.74 12.77
C ALA A 11 -10.33 -11.61 12.57
N GLY A 12 -9.65 -10.77 13.37
CA GLY A 12 -8.19 -10.66 13.33
C GLY A 12 -7.49 -11.92 13.83
N GLU A 13 -8.04 -12.57 14.85
CA GLU A 13 -7.50 -13.83 15.41
C GLU A 13 -7.62 -15.01 14.44
N ASN A 14 -8.67 -15.02 13.61
CA ASN A 14 -8.90 -16.08 12.63
C ASN A 14 -8.15 -15.88 11.32
N PHE A 15 -7.68 -14.68 11.01
CA PHE A 15 -7.06 -14.33 9.73
C PHE A 15 -5.95 -15.28 9.28
N PRO A 16 -4.99 -15.72 10.13
CA PRO A 16 -3.98 -16.69 9.72
C PRO A 16 -4.57 -18.02 9.25
N ARG A 17 -5.59 -18.52 9.94
CA ARG A 17 -6.29 -19.76 9.58
C ARG A 17 -7.03 -19.59 8.25
N ASP A 18 -7.69 -18.46 8.06
CA ASP A 18 -8.45 -18.17 6.86
C ASP A 18 -7.54 -18.07 5.62
N VAL A 19 -6.32 -17.53 5.76
CA VAL A 19 -5.30 -17.52 4.70
C VAL A 19 -4.85 -18.95 4.36
N VAL A 20 -4.62 -19.80 5.35
CA VAL A 20 -4.23 -21.21 5.13
C VAL A 20 -5.37 -21.98 4.44
N GLU A 21 -6.62 -21.75 4.85
CA GLU A 21 -7.79 -22.34 4.21
C GLU A 21 -7.94 -21.89 2.76
N LEU A 22 -7.80 -20.59 2.49
CA LEU A 22 -7.84 -20.04 1.14
C LEU A 22 -6.75 -20.68 0.24
N ARG A 23 -5.51 -20.81 0.75
CA ARG A 23 -4.42 -21.46 0.02
C ARG A 23 -4.75 -22.91 -0.31
N SER A 24 -5.37 -23.63 0.63
CA SER A 24 -5.80 -25.02 0.41
C SER A 24 -6.91 -25.12 -0.65
N LEU A 25 -7.86 -24.17 -0.67
CA LEU A 25 -8.97 -24.16 -1.62
C LEU A 25 -8.52 -23.81 -3.07
N LEU A 26 -7.46 -23.00 -3.20
CA LEU A 26 -6.88 -22.63 -4.51
C LEU A 26 -5.85 -23.65 -5.01
N GLY A 27 -5.32 -24.49 -4.13
CA GLY A 27 -4.37 -25.54 -4.46
C GLY A 27 -4.99 -26.73 -5.20
N PRO A 28 -4.17 -27.73 -5.54
CA PRO A 28 -4.65 -28.99 -6.13
C PRO A 28 -5.67 -29.70 -5.24
N LEU A 29 -6.68 -30.29 -5.87
CA LEU A 29 -7.72 -31.02 -5.15
C LEU A 29 -7.13 -32.17 -4.33
N GLN A 30 -7.42 -32.20 -3.04
CA GLN A 30 -6.97 -33.25 -2.13
C GLN A 30 -8.01 -34.37 -2.01
N VAL A 31 -7.53 -35.61 -1.86
CA VAL A 31 -8.41 -36.78 -1.63
C VAL A 31 -9.25 -36.56 -0.35
N GLY A 32 -10.57 -36.62 -0.48
CA GLY A 32 -11.51 -36.43 0.64
C GLY A 32 -11.87 -34.95 0.91
N GLN A 33 -11.38 -34.01 0.14
CA GLN A 33 -11.76 -32.60 0.24
C GLN A 33 -13.26 -32.44 -0.05
N ARG A 34 -14.02 -31.93 0.93
CA ARG A 34 -15.49 -31.78 0.84
C ARG A 34 -15.93 -30.49 0.15
N VAL A 35 -15.12 -29.44 0.23
CA VAL A 35 -15.42 -28.13 -0.31
C VAL A 35 -14.44 -27.80 -1.42
N GLN A 36 -14.93 -27.36 -2.57
CA GLN A 36 -14.13 -26.96 -3.72
C GLN A 36 -14.43 -25.50 -4.07
N ALA A 37 -13.41 -24.73 -4.36
CA ALA A 37 -13.54 -23.37 -4.87
C ALA A 37 -13.61 -23.39 -6.41
N VAL A 38 -14.82 -23.38 -6.96
CA VAL A 38 -14.98 -23.37 -8.42
C VAL A 38 -15.16 -21.92 -8.91
N PRO A 39 -14.34 -21.45 -9.86
CA PRO A 39 -13.35 -22.16 -10.67
C PRO A 39 -11.91 -22.21 -10.07
N GLY A 40 -11.69 -21.78 -8.83
CA GLY A 40 -10.37 -21.51 -8.24
C GLY A 40 -9.50 -22.76 -7.93
N THR A 41 -10.12 -23.93 -7.69
CA THR A 41 -9.38 -25.17 -7.32
C THR A 41 -8.37 -25.55 -8.39
N GLY A 42 -7.11 -25.73 -7.99
CA GLY A 42 -6.01 -26.15 -8.87
C GLY A 42 -5.40 -25.03 -9.73
N LEU A 43 -5.86 -23.78 -9.58
CA LEU A 43 -5.26 -22.64 -10.30
C LEU A 43 -3.98 -22.12 -9.63
N GLU A 44 -3.73 -22.51 -8.38
CA GLU A 44 -2.54 -22.12 -7.62
C GLU A 44 -2.26 -20.60 -7.68
N VAL A 45 -3.34 -19.80 -7.56
CA VAL A 45 -3.24 -18.33 -7.61
C VAL A 45 -2.29 -17.84 -6.52
N PRO A 46 -1.24 -17.07 -6.87
CA PRO A 46 -0.28 -16.59 -5.89
C PRO A 46 -0.95 -15.68 -4.86
N LEU A 47 -0.81 -16.02 -3.57
CA LEU A 47 -1.33 -15.20 -2.48
C LEU A 47 -0.27 -14.21 -2.00
N TRP A 48 -0.72 -13.01 -1.66
CA TRP A 48 0.08 -11.96 -1.03
C TRP A 48 -0.55 -11.56 0.30
N ILE A 49 0.26 -11.29 1.30
CA ILE A 49 -0.22 -10.65 2.54
C ILE A 49 -0.01 -9.15 2.43
N LEU A 50 -1.11 -8.40 2.40
CA LEU A 50 -1.08 -6.94 2.48
C LEU A 50 -1.34 -6.51 3.93
N GLY A 51 -0.52 -5.60 4.43
CA GLY A 51 -0.67 -5.06 5.78
C GLY A 51 0.05 -3.74 5.98
N SER A 52 -0.13 -3.15 7.16
CA SER A 52 0.55 -1.93 7.61
C SER A 52 1.10 -2.10 9.04
N SER A 53 1.39 -3.33 9.46
CA SER A 53 1.83 -3.66 10.81
C SER A 53 2.77 -4.87 10.82
N LEU A 54 3.46 -5.06 11.94
CA LEU A 54 4.34 -6.21 12.18
C LEU A 54 3.61 -7.56 12.15
N PHE A 55 2.30 -7.56 12.45
CA PHE A 55 1.50 -8.79 12.40
C PHE A 55 1.42 -9.38 10.99
N GLY A 56 1.10 -8.53 9.98
CA GLY A 56 1.06 -8.96 8.57
C GLY A 56 2.43 -9.45 8.07
N ALA A 57 3.50 -8.75 8.45
CA ALA A 57 4.88 -9.12 8.12
C ALA A 57 5.24 -10.51 8.67
N ARG A 58 4.98 -10.75 9.94
CA ARG A 58 5.22 -12.05 10.59
C ARG A 58 4.40 -13.17 9.97
N LEU A 59 3.13 -12.91 9.69
CA LEU A 59 2.27 -13.91 9.04
C LEU A 59 2.80 -14.29 7.65
N ALA A 60 3.15 -13.29 6.83
CA ALA A 60 3.74 -13.52 5.50
C ALA A 60 5.04 -14.33 5.60
N ALA A 61 5.92 -13.97 6.53
CA ALA A 61 7.19 -14.65 6.76
C ALA A 61 7.01 -16.12 7.11
N HIS A 62 6.16 -16.44 8.09
CA HIS A 62 5.93 -17.81 8.54
C HIS A 62 5.19 -18.68 7.50
N LEU A 63 4.36 -18.09 6.66
CA LEU A 63 3.69 -18.81 5.58
C LEU A 63 4.51 -18.90 4.29
N GLY A 64 5.68 -18.25 4.22
CA GLY A 64 6.52 -18.16 3.03
C GLY A 64 5.80 -17.49 1.86
N LEU A 65 5.05 -16.43 2.14
CA LEU A 65 4.27 -15.67 1.16
C LEU A 65 4.91 -14.30 0.92
N PRO A 66 4.77 -13.72 -0.28
CA PRO A 66 5.20 -12.37 -0.54
C PRO A 66 4.40 -11.37 0.31
N TYR A 67 5.06 -10.30 0.70
CA TYR A 67 4.53 -9.29 1.61
C TYR A 67 4.41 -7.92 0.95
N ALA A 68 3.25 -7.30 1.05
CA ALA A 68 3.00 -5.93 0.60
C ALA A 68 2.72 -5.02 1.78
N PHE A 69 3.50 -3.93 1.92
CA PHE A 69 3.29 -2.95 2.98
C PHE A 69 2.58 -1.69 2.46
N ALA A 70 1.50 -1.29 3.14
CA ALA A 70 0.69 -0.15 2.74
C ALA A 70 1.26 1.19 3.25
N SER A 71 2.52 1.51 2.91
CA SER A 71 3.22 2.70 3.40
C SER A 71 2.71 4.02 2.85
N HIS A 72 1.89 3.99 1.81
CA HIS A 72 1.28 5.18 1.22
C HIS A 72 0.27 5.91 2.14
N PHE A 73 -0.16 5.28 3.24
CA PHE A 73 -1.00 5.91 4.26
C PHE A 73 -0.63 5.54 5.71
N ALA A 74 0.20 4.53 5.93
CA ALA A 74 0.63 4.09 7.26
C ALA A 74 2.14 3.78 7.28
N PRO A 75 3.01 4.78 7.13
CA PRO A 75 4.44 4.59 6.88
C PRO A 75 5.25 4.11 8.10
N GLN A 76 4.77 4.37 9.33
CA GLN A 76 5.56 4.34 10.57
C GLN A 76 6.29 3.02 10.83
N ALA A 77 5.64 1.89 10.50
CA ALA A 77 6.21 0.56 10.77
C ALA A 77 6.87 -0.09 9.55
N LEU A 78 7.05 0.62 8.42
CA LEU A 78 7.54 0.03 7.18
C LEU A 78 8.88 -0.69 7.37
N ARG A 79 9.88 -0.01 7.92
CA ARG A 79 11.25 -0.55 8.06
C ARG A 79 11.26 -1.75 9.00
N ASP A 80 10.68 -1.61 10.17
CA ASP A 80 10.60 -2.69 11.17
C ASP A 80 9.84 -3.91 10.61
N ALA A 81 8.78 -3.68 9.82
CA ALA A 81 8.03 -4.75 9.19
C ALA A 81 8.82 -5.49 8.10
N LEU A 82 9.57 -4.76 7.27
CA LEU A 82 10.42 -5.35 6.24
C LEU A 82 11.57 -6.14 6.84
N ASP A 83 12.21 -5.61 7.88
CA ASP A 83 13.31 -6.29 8.58
C ASP A 83 12.81 -7.58 9.26
N LEU A 84 11.69 -7.48 9.98
CA LEU A 84 11.06 -8.63 10.62
C LEU A 84 10.66 -9.70 9.59
N TYR A 85 10.04 -9.29 8.48
CA TYR A 85 9.65 -10.20 7.40
C TYR A 85 10.85 -10.99 6.85
N ARG A 86 11.97 -10.30 6.58
CA ARG A 86 13.19 -10.93 6.06
C ARG A 86 13.85 -11.88 7.06
N VAL A 87 13.94 -11.46 8.32
CA VAL A 87 14.58 -12.25 9.39
C VAL A 87 13.79 -13.52 9.72
N GLU A 88 12.46 -13.42 9.78
CA GLU A 88 11.60 -14.55 10.16
C GLU A 88 11.12 -15.40 8.95
N PHE A 89 11.52 -15.06 7.72
CA PHE A 89 11.02 -15.71 6.50
C PHE A 89 11.32 -17.21 6.47
N GLN A 90 10.30 -18.00 6.14
CA GLN A 90 10.39 -19.44 5.96
C GLN A 90 10.02 -19.81 4.52
N PRO A 91 10.91 -20.47 3.76
CA PRO A 91 10.61 -20.89 2.39
C PRO A 91 9.36 -21.76 2.28
N SER A 92 8.61 -21.59 1.20
CA SER A 92 7.40 -22.36 0.92
C SER A 92 7.40 -22.95 -0.50
N GLY A 93 6.30 -23.57 -0.90
CA GLY A 93 6.07 -23.98 -2.28
C GLY A 93 5.97 -22.82 -3.24
N GLN A 94 5.45 -21.68 -2.79
CA GLN A 94 5.26 -20.48 -3.61
C GLN A 94 6.52 -19.62 -3.70
N LEU A 95 7.31 -19.51 -2.62
CA LEU A 95 8.42 -18.56 -2.53
C LEU A 95 9.63 -19.16 -1.79
N LYS A 96 10.83 -18.99 -2.34
CA LYS A 96 12.08 -19.55 -1.78
C LYS A 96 12.87 -18.52 -0.97
N GLU A 97 12.74 -17.24 -1.32
CA GLU A 97 13.39 -16.10 -0.70
C GLU A 97 12.38 -15.02 -0.40
N PRO A 98 12.62 -14.13 0.57
CA PRO A 98 11.72 -13.01 0.86
C PRO A 98 11.48 -12.15 -0.39
N TYR A 99 10.23 -11.76 -0.62
CA TYR A 99 9.86 -10.87 -1.71
C TYR A 99 8.87 -9.83 -1.18
N ALA A 100 9.26 -8.56 -1.18
CA ALA A 100 8.53 -7.49 -0.54
C ALA A 100 8.15 -6.37 -1.51
N MET A 101 6.93 -5.86 -1.36
CA MET A 101 6.40 -4.69 -2.07
C MET A 101 6.06 -3.59 -1.08
N ALA A 102 6.26 -2.32 -1.47
CA ALA A 102 5.77 -1.17 -0.70
C ALA A 102 4.84 -0.29 -1.54
N GLY A 103 3.72 0.11 -0.94
CA GLY A 103 2.82 1.10 -1.52
C GLY A 103 3.34 2.52 -1.25
N VAL A 104 3.42 3.36 -2.26
CA VAL A 104 3.88 4.76 -2.14
C VAL A 104 2.94 5.71 -2.88
N ASN A 105 2.89 6.97 -2.45
CA ASN A 105 2.18 8.00 -3.20
C ASN A 105 3.12 8.63 -4.25
N VAL A 106 2.61 8.85 -5.46
CA VAL A 106 3.35 9.52 -6.53
C VAL A 106 2.50 10.61 -7.15
N PHE A 107 3.06 11.81 -7.24
CA PHE A 107 2.48 12.98 -7.89
C PHE A 107 3.49 13.57 -8.85
N ALA A 108 3.58 12.99 -10.05
CA ALA A 108 4.45 13.48 -11.11
C ALA A 108 3.69 14.46 -12.01
N ALA A 109 4.29 15.61 -12.29
CA ALA A 109 3.77 16.63 -13.19
C ALA A 109 4.91 17.25 -14.00
N PRO A 110 4.64 18.07 -15.05
CA PRO A 110 5.68 18.73 -15.83
C PRO A 110 6.61 19.66 -15.02
N SER A 111 6.20 20.07 -13.82
CA SER A 111 7.01 20.87 -12.90
C SER A 111 6.73 20.53 -11.45
N ASP A 112 7.70 20.77 -10.56
CA ASP A 112 7.53 20.64 -9.12
C ASP A 112 6.38 21.48 -8.57
N ALA A 113 6.17 22.67 -9.09
CA ALA A 113 5.11 23.58 -8.66
C ALA A 113 3.73 22.97 -8.92
N GLU A 114 3.53 22.44 -10.13
CA GLU A 114 2.27 21.78 -10.49
C GLU A 114 2.06 20.48 -9.69
N ALA A 115 3.09 19.66 -9.54
CA ALA A 115 3.02 18.43 -8.72
C ALA A 115 2.62 18.73 -7.27
N LYS A 116 3.23 19.75 -6.66
CA LYS A 116 2.89 20.20 -5.29
C LYS A 116 1.45 20.69 -5.21
N ARG A 117 0.97 21.43 -6.22
CA ARG A 117 -0.43 21.85 -6.29
C ARG A 117 -1.38 20.64 -6.36
N LEU A 118 -1.11 19.66 -7.23
CA LEU A 118 -1.92 18.44 -7.35
C LEU A 118 -1.93 17.65 -6.05
N PHE A 119 -0.82 17.60 -5.34
CA PHE A 119 -0.67 16.91 -4.06
C PHE A 119 -1.56 17.50 -2.96
N THR A 120 -1.94 18.78 -3.04
CA THR A 120 -2.80 19.42 -2.04
C THR A 120 -4.17 18.74 -1.89
N SER A 121 -4.66 18.05 -2.92
CA SER A 121 -5.90 17.27 -2.84
C SER A 121 -5.82 16.17 -1.77
N VAL A 122 -4.76 15.38 -1.78
CA VAL A 122 -4.58 14.32 -0.78
C VAL A 122 -4.22 14.88 0.59
N GLN A 123 -3.47 15.99 0.64
CA GLN A 123 -3.18 16.67 1.90
C GLN A 123 -4.47 17.15 2.59
N GLN A 124 -5.41 17.74 1.83
CA GLN A 124 -6.74 18.10 2.34
C GLN A 124 -7.52 16.88 2.82
N GLN A 125 -7.48 15.79 2.07
CA GLN A 125 -8.16 14.54 2.45
C GLN A 125 -7.63 13.98 3.77
N PHE A 126 -6.32 13.98 3.99
CA PHE A 126 -5.71 13.53 5.24
C PHE A 126 -5.99 14.49 6.40
N ALA A 127 -6.01 15.80 6.16
CA ALA A 127 -6.45 16.76 7.17
C ALA A 127 -7.93 16.54 7.57
N ALA A 128 -8.80 16.26 6.59
CA ALA A 128 -10.21 15.93 6.86
C ALA A 128 -10.36 14.61 7.65
N LEU A 129 -9.50 13.62 7.38
CA LEU A 129 -9.45 12.37 8.15
C LEU A 129 -9.06 12.65 9.61
N VAL A 130 -8.06 13.50 9.86
CA VAL A 130 -7.66 13.93 11.22
C VAL A 130 -8.79 14.67 11.94
N ARG A 131 -9.58 15.49 11.21
CA ARG A 131 -10.77 16.17 11.74
C ARG A 131 -11.95 15.23 12.04
N GLY A 132 -11.89 13.97 11.60
CA GLY A 132 -13.02 13.03 11.71
C GLY A 132 -14.14 13.31 10.70
N THR A 133 -13.86 14.05 9.63
CA THR A 133 -14.80 14.42 8.56
C THR A 133 -14.35 13.90 7.20
N PRO A 134 -14.13 12.57 7.04
CA PRO A 134 -13.69 12.01 5.77
C PRO A 134 -14.72 12.26 4.68
N GLY A 135 -14.25 12.56 3.46
CA GLY A 135 -15.09 12.84 2.30
C GLY A 135 -14.46 12.35 1.01
N GLN A 136 -15.03 12.79 -0.11
CA GLN A 136 -14.45 12.57 -1.43
C GLN A 136 -13.14 13.36 -1.55
N LEU A 137 -12.25 12.91 -2.45
CA LEU A 137 -11.02 13.63 -2.75
C LEU A 137 -11.37 15.02 -3.30
N PRO A 138 -10.97 16.12 -2.60
CA PRO A 138 -11.29 17.48 -3.04
C PRO A 138 -10.40 17.91 -4.23
N PRO A 139 -10.80 18.95 -4.99
CA PRO A 139 -9.93 19.55 -5.97
C PRO A 139 -8.68 20.17 -5.31
N PRO A 140 -7.56 20.32 -6.04
CA PRO A 140 -6.36 20.94 -5.51
C PRO A 140 -6.58 22.43 -5.22
N ILE A 141 -5.83 22.95 -4.23
CA ILE A 141 -5.81 24.37 -3.86
C ILE A 141 -4.39 24.94 -4.03
N ASP A 142 -4.29 26.27 -4.13
CA ASP A 142 -3.00 26.93 -4.36
C ASP A 142 -2.23 27.16 -3.05
N ASP A 143 -2.93 27.30 -1.92
CA ASP A 143 -2.32 27.49 -0.60
C ASP A 143 -2.86 26.49 0.42
N ILE A 144 -2.13 25.40 0.62
CA ILE A 144 -2.44 24.38 1.62
C ILE A 144 -2.12 24.87 3.04
N GLU A 145 -1.21 25.82 3.18
CA GLU A 145 -0.80 26.31 4.52
C GLU A 145 -1.91 27.06 5.23
N SER A 146 -2.78 27.72 4.49
CA SER A 146 -3.98 28.37 5.05
C SER A 146 -5.12 27.39 5.38
N TYR A 147 -5.04 26.15 4.90
CA TYR A 147 -6.12 25.15 5.03
C TYR A 147 -6.09 24.41 6.37
N TRP A 148 -4.92 24.11 6.86
CA TRP A 148 -4.72 23.26 8.05
C TRP A 148 -4.11 23.99 9.24
N SER A 149 -4.39 23.51 10.44
CA SER A 149 -3.65 23.90 11.65
C SER A 149 -2.26 23.23 11.69
N PRO A 150 -1.32 23.75 12.48
CA PRO A 150 0.01 23.11 12.64
C PRO A 150 -0.06 21.64 13.09
N ALA A 151 -1.03 21.29 13.94
CA ALA A 151 -1.21 19.92 14.42
C ALA A 151 -1.73 18.99 13.31
N GLU A 152 -2.70 19.45 12.52
CA GLU A 152 -3.21 18.69 11.36
C GLU A 152 -2.13 18.50 10.31
N LYS A 153 -1.35 19.55 10.01
CA LYS A 153 -0.19 19.46 9.11
C LYS A 153 0.79 18.39 9.57
N ALA A 154 1.22 18.45 10.83
CA ALA A 154 2.17 17.49 11.37
C ALA A 154 1.67 16.06 11.23
N HIS A 155 0.39 15.81 11.53
CA HIS A 155 -0.21 14.48 11.44
C HIS A 155 -0.34 14.02 9.98
N ALA A 156 -0.90 14.86 9.10
CA ALA A 156 -1.04 14.55 7.68
C ALA A 156 0.32 14.29 7.00
N CYS A 157 1.32 15.12 7.27
CA CYS A 157 2.67 14.93 6.74
C CYS A 157 3.31 13.62 7.23
N ALA A 158 3.12 13.25 8.51
CA ALA A 158 3.61 11.99 9.03
C ALA A 158 2.95 10.78 8.36
N MET A 159 1.66 10.85 8.03
CA MET A 159 0.95 9.78 7.30
C MET A 159 1.34 9.72 5.81
N LEU A 160 1.76 10.84 5.23
CA LEU A 160 2.13 10.99 3.82
C LEU A 160 3.66 10.98 3.61
N GLU A 161 4.44 10.43 4.55
CA GLU A 161 5.91 10.42 4.53
C GLU A 161 6.47 9.84 3.23
N TYR A 162 5.91 8.73 2.74
CA TYR A 162 6.35 8.12 1.49
C TYR A 162 5.50 8.63 0.31
N SER A 163 5.59 9.94 0.07
CA SER A 163 5.00 10.62 -1.07
C SER A 163 6.09 11.26 -1.93
N PHE A 164 6.14 10.90 -3.20
CA PHE A 164 7.10 11.41 -4.18
C PHE A 164 6.40 12.41 -5.08
N VAL A 165 6.76 13.68 -4.93
CA VAL A 165 6.04 14.82 -5.50
C VAL A 165 7.03 15.70 -6.25
N GLY A 166 6.86 15.87 -7.56
CA GLY A 166 7.74 16.70 -8.37
C GLY A 166 7.65 16.42 -9.86
N ASP A 167 8.63 16.94 -10.59
CA ASP A 167 8.85 16.57 -11.95
C ASP A 167 9.36 15.12 -12.09
N PRO A 168 9.45 14.56 -13.31
CA PRO A 168 9.86 13.18 -13.51
C PRO A 168 11.24 12.85 -12.92
N GLU A 169 12.20 13.79 -12.97
CA GLU A 169 13.54 13.60 -12.44
C GLU A 169 13.51 13.52 -10.91
N THR A 170 12.84 14.47 -10.26
CA THR A 170 12.65 14.52 -8.79
C THR A 170 11.98 13.24 -8.28
N VAL A 171 10.89 12.81 -8.94
CA VAL A 171 10.17 11.59 -8.58
C VAL A 171 11.05 10.36 -8.77
N GLY A 172 11.70 10.22 -9.93
CA GLY A 172 12.56 9.08 -10.23
C GLY A 172 13.75 8.95 -9.26
N GLN A 173 14.40 10.05 -8.92
CA GLN A 173 15.47 10.06 -7.92
C GLN A 173 14.98 9.68 -6.51
N GLY A 174 13.81 10.21 -6.13
CA GLY A 174 13.19 9.89 -4.85
C GLY A 174 12.86 8.41 -4.72
N LEU A 175 12.24 7.82 -5.75
CA LEU A 175 11.88 6.40 -5.76
C LEU A 175 13.11 5.48 -5.76
N ARG A 176 14.14 5.77 -6.56
CA ARG A 176 15.39 4.99 -6.54
C ARG A 176 16.02 4.99 -5.15
N ARG A 177 16.10 6.15 -4.51
CA ARG A 177 16.61 6.26 -3.12
C ARG A 177 15.75 5.49 -2.12
N PHE A 178 14.43 5.52 -2.27
CA PHE A 178 13.52 4.74 -1.45
C PHE A 178 13.77 3.23 -1.59
N VAL A 179 13.89 2.72 -2.81
CA VAL A 179 14.19 1.31 -3.08
C VAL A 179 15.55 0.92 -2.50
N GLU A 180 16.58 1.73 -2.69
CA GLU A 180 17.92 1.49 -2.11
C GLU A 180 17.88 1.42 -0.58
N GLN A 181 17.11 2.29 0.07
CA GLN A 181 17.02 2.36 1.53
C GLN A 181 16.16 1.27 2.15
N THR A 182 15.15 0.79 1.44
CA THR A 182 14.20 -0.20 1.95
C THR A 182 14.50 -1.60 1.44
N GLY A 183 15.19 -1.74 0.32
CA GLY A 183 15.45 -3.01 -0.34
C GLY A 183 14.19 -3.74 -0.77
N VAL A 184 13.09 -3.02 -1.08
CA VAL A 184 11.89 -3.66 -1.61
C VAL A 184 12.10 -4.09 -3.06
N ASP A 185 11.47 -5.21 -3.43
CA ASP A 185 11.57 -5.80 -4.76
C ASP A 185 10.59 -5.13 -5.75
N GLU A 186 9.45 -4.64 -5.23
CA GLU A 186 8.43 -3.92 -6.01
C GLU A 186 7.95 -2.65 -5.31
N VAL A 187 7.50 -1.69 -6.11
CA VAL A 187 6.82 -0.49 -5.64
C VAL A 187 5.43 -0.40 -6.29
N MET A 188 4.40 -0.28 -5.46
CA MET A 188 3.04 -0.01 -5.90
C MET A 188 2.75 1.48 -5.81
N ALA A 189 2.74 2.18 -6.95
CA ALA A 189 2.48 3.61 -7.00
C ALA A 189 0.98 3.93 -6.97
N VAL A 190 0.59 4.84 -6.09
CA VAL A 190 -0.77 5.39 -5.98
C VAL A 190 -0.73 6.88 -6.31
N SER A 191 -1.53 7.32 -7.28
CA SER A 191 -1.68 8.73 -7.64
C SER A 191 -3.11 9.19 -7.35
N ALA A 192 -3.35 9.69 -6.14
CA ALA A 192 -4.65 10.20 -5.72
C ALA A 192 -4.84 11.66 -6.19
N ILE A 193 -4.86 11.86 -7.51
CA ILE A 193 -5.05 13.15 -8.15
C ILE A 193 -6.52 13.33 -8.54
N HIS A 194 -7.10 14.49 -8.20
CA HIS A 194 -8.53 14.77 -8.40
C HIS A 194 -8.92 14.75 -9.88
N ASP A 195 -8.15 15.46 -10.74
CA ASP A 195 -8.38 15.44 -12.17
C ASP A 195 -7.89 14.13 -12.80
N HIS A 196 -8.77 13.48 -13.57
CA HIS A 196 -8.47 12.18 -14.18
C HIS A 196 -7.36 12.27 -15.25
N GLY A 197 -7.36 13.35 -16.05
CA GLY A 197 -6.33 13.56 -17.08
C GLY A 197 -4.95 13.76 -16.45
N ALA A 198 -4.86 14.60 -15.42
CA ALA A 198 -3.63 14.80 -14.65
C ALA A 198 -3.16 13.51 -13.97
N ARG A 199 -4.08 12.68 -13.45
CA ARG A 199 -3.74 11.36 -12.88
C ARG A 199 -3.12 10.44 -13.93
N LEU A 200 -3.68 10.34 -15.11
CA LEU A 200 -3.11 9.55 -16.20
C LEU A 200 -1.75 10.09 -16.66
N ALA A 201 -1.59 11.41 -16.71
CA ALA A 201 -0.33 12.06 -17.02
C ALA A 201 0.74 11.73 -15.97
N SER A 202 0.39 11.76 -14.67
CA SER A 202 1.28 11.40 -13.57
C SER A 202 1.83 9.98 -13.72
N TYR A 203 1.00 8.99 -14.05
CA TYR A 203 1.46 7.62 -14.26
C TYR A 203 2.37 7.48 -15.50
N ARG A 204 2.12 8.24 -16.58
CA ARG A 204 3.00 8.24 -17.76
C ARG A 204 4.38 8.83 -17.43
N LEU A 205 4.39 9.99 -16.78
CA LEU A 205 5.63 10.62 -16.35
C LEU A 205 6.44 9.76 -15.39
N LEU A 206 5.76 9.07 -14.48
CA LEU A 206 6.40 8.07 -13.59
C LEU A 206 7.04 6.95 -14.41
N ALA A 207 6.31 6.35 -15.35
CA ALA A 207 6.83 5.26 -16.17
C ALA A 207 8.07 5.71 -16.98
N GLU A 208 8.03 6.89 -17.58
CA GLU A 208 9.14 7.50 -18.31
C GLU A 208 10.38 7.74 -17.42
N SER A 209 10.18 8.11 -16.15
CA SER A 209 11.28 8.38 -15.21
C SER A 209 11.98 7.13 -14.66
N MET A 210 11.36 5.96 -14.85
CA MET A 210 11.87 4.66 -14.35
C MET A 210 12.50 3.79 -15.46
N MET A 211 12.37 4.22 -16.72
CA MET A 211 13.05 3.59 -17.87
C MET A 211 14.47 4.09 -17.98
#